data_ac9c94cd181bd3387cc695f9b0c98e17
#
_entry.id   ac9c94cd181bd3387cc695f9b0c98e17
#
_cell.length_a   1.000
_cell.length_b   1.000
_cell.length_c   1.000
_cell.angle_alpha   90.00
_cell.angle_beta   90.00
_cell.angle_gamma   90.00
#
_symmetry.space_group_name_H-M   'P 1'
#
loop_
_entity.id
_entity.type
_entity.pdbx_description
1 polymer ?
#
loop_
_entity_poly.entity_id
_entity_poly.type
_entity_poly.pdbx_seq_one_letter_code
_entity_poly.pdbx_strand_id
1 'polypeptide(L)'
;MIMTSIQHQIRQRVDQLRRYMERCGISAFIFPSTDPHCGEYVPHHWETRKWISGFDGSAGTAVVTLHEAALWTDSRYFLAAAQQLAGTPFQLMRERIPGTPGIAEWLGQCLPEGSKVGIDGWVNTISDKRRLDQGLAACGLQLVSAADPAETLWADRPSIPTFPVEIHPLSCAGECAADKLARLRARLGEMDAEAMLVGQLDEVAWLTNLRGRDVHCCPVAVGYVLVTPEEAVLYIHPDKTSAQVCDYLLSQGITTRPYDALAADLTQLRAVSILLDPDRCNSQAADCVPDTCRIVEAVSPIATFKAVKNEAEQQGFRQAMLRDGVAMVKFLHWLVPAVEAGGHTELSGSARLEELRSRQPLYRGLSFDTIAGYGPHGAIVHYEPTPESDAPLSPSGLLLLDSGAQYTDGTTDITRTIALGPLTAQECTDYTLVLKGHIRLAMVRFPAGSSGTQLDVLARYVMWQQGINYLHGTGHGVGSCLNVHEGPHQIRMNYMPAPLVAGMTVTNEPGIYRAGQHGVRIENTMLITHFMDGEYGEFLQLEPLTLCPIDKKPIVLEMMEADEIAYLNQYHARVYEMLSPYLDEAERAWLQEATSPITID
;
A
#
# COMPACT_ATOMS: atom_id res chain seq x y z
N MET A 1 31.69 9.41 17.93
CA MET A 1 30.94 8.32 17.31
C MET A 1 31.53 8.10 15.92
N ILE A 2 32.03 6.90 15.60
CA ILE A 2 32.56 6.59 14.25
C ILE A 2 31.37 6.49 13.32
N MET A 3 31.34 7.30 12.24
CA MET A 3 30.29 7.26 11.25
C MET A 3 30.29 5.91 10.51
N THR A 4 29.11 5.35 10.26
CA THR A 4 28.99 4.17 9.40
C THR A 4 29.29 4.52 7.94
N SER A 5 29.57 3.51 7.12
CA SER A 5 29.80 3.70 5.67
C SER A 5 28.60 4.38 4.98
N ILE A 6 27.38 4.01 5.39
CA ILE A 6 26.13 4.59 4.84
C ILE A 6 25.98 6.07 5.20
N GLN A 7 26.21 6.45 6.46
CA GLN A 7 26.15 7.85 6.90
C GLN A 7 27.14 8.73 6.13
N HIS A 8 28.34 8.20 5.86
CA HIS A 8 29.33 8.91 5.05
C HIS A 8 28.88 9.10 3.60
N GLN A 9 28.33 8.07 2.98
CA GLN A 9 27.80 8.15 1.61
C GLN A 9 26.63 9.16 1.51
N ILE A 10 25.70 9.14 2.45
CA ILE A 10 24.58 10.11 2.47
C ILE A 10 25.12 11.54 2.55
N ARG A 11 26.09 11.79 3.42
CA ARG A 11 26.72 13.12 3.53
C ARG A 11 27.38 13.55 2.22
N GLN A 12 28.11 12.66 1.57
CA GLN A 12 28.72 12.95 0.26
C GLN A 12 27.68 13.27 -0.82
N ARG A 13 26.58 12.50 -0.87
CA ARG A 13 25.47 12.75 -1.82
C ARG A 13 24.82 14.11 -1.59
N VAL A 14 24.55 14.47 -0.34
CA VAL A 14 24.01 15.79 0.02
C VAL A 14 24.98 16.91 -0.39
N ASP A 15 26.29 16.75 -0.18
CA ASP A 15 27.28 17.75 -0.58
C ASP A 15 27.40 17.87 -2.12
N GLN A 16 27.25 16.76 -2.86
CA GLN A 16 27.21 16.77 -4.32
C GLN A 16 25.94 17.46 -4.83
N LEU A 17 24.79 17.19 -4.22
CA LEU A 17 23.53 17.84 -4.56
C LEU A 17 23.59 19.36 -4.32
N ARG A 18 24.16 19.82 -3.19
CA ARG A 18 24.35 21.24 -2.90
C ARG A 18 25.14 21.94 -3.99
N ARG A 19 26.28 21.37 -4.41
CA ARG A 19 27.08 21.90 -5.53
C ARG A 19 26.32 21.91 -6.87
N TYR A 20 25.46 20.91 -7.10
CA TYR A 20 24.59 20.89 -8.28
C TYR A 20 23.57 22.03 -8.21
N MET A 21 22.91 22.21 -7.07
CA MET A 21 21.90 23.26 -6.85
C MET A 21 22.50 24.66 -6.99
N GLU A 22 23.71 24.92 -6.47
CA GLU A 22 24.42 26.20 -6.63
C GLU A 22 24.62 26.52 -8.12
N ARG A 23 25.08 25.53 -8.92
CA ARG A 23 25.27 25.74 -10.37
C ARG A 23 23.97 26.01 -11.12
N CYS A 24 22.86 25.43 -10.66
CA CYS A 24 21.54 25.61 -11.27
C CYS A 24 20.78 26.86 -10.74
N GLY A 25 21.34 27.54 -9.73
CA GLY A 25 20.67 28.69 -9.08
C GLY A 25 19.42 28.27 -8.30
N ILE A 26 19.43 27.08 -7.71
CA ILE A 26 18.35 26.48 -6.91
C ILE A 26 18.80 26.47 -5.45
N SER A 27 17.95 26.96 -4.54
CA SER A 27 18.28 27.07 -3.09
C SER A 27 17.83 25.85 -2.28
N ALA A 28 16.87 25.07 -2.76
CA ALA A 28 16.41 23.82 -2.18
C ALA A 28 15.90 22.87 -3.25
N PHE A 29 15.92 21.56 -3.00
CA PHE A 29 15.32 20.53 -3.85
C PHE A 29 14.50 19.56 -3.01
N ILE A 30 13.32 19.15 -3.53
CA ILE A 30 12.34 18.29 -2.88
C ILE A 30 12.31 16.95 -3.60
N PHE A 31 12.50 15.84 -2.85
CA PHE A 31 12.46 14.46 -3.33
C PHE A 31 11.28 13.74 -2.66
N PRO A 32 10.16 13.53 -3.36
CA PRO A 32 9.06 12.70 -2.86
C PRO A 32 9.41 11.21 -2.93
N SER A 33 8.58 10.35 -2.36
CA SER A 33 8.70 8.89 -2.46
C SER A 33 7.88 8.30 -3.62
N THR A 34 7.70 9.05 -4.69
CA THR A 34 6.91 8.63 -5.85
C THR A 34 7.78 8.48 -7.10
N ASP A 35 7.18 7.89 -8.13
CA ASP A 35 7.71 7.76 -9.48
C ASP A 35 6.84 8.54 -10.50
N PRO A 36 7.12 8.50 -11.81
CA PRO A 36 6.29 9.14 -12.83
C PRO A 36 4.84 8.63 -12.88
N HIS A 37 4.57 7.51 -12.26
CA HIS A 37 3.25 6.90 -12.16
C HIS A 37 2.55 7.17 -10.82
N CYS A 38 3.16 7.99 -9.96
CA CYS A 38 2.64 8.38 -8.65
C CYS A 38 2.28 7.17 -7.75
N GLY A 39 3.05 6.06 -7.87
CA GLY A 39 2.89 4.86 -7.07
C GLY A 39 3.36 5.02 -5.63
N GLU A 40 2.80 4.24 -4.69
CA GLU A 40 3.32 4.11 -3.33
C GLU A 40 4.62 3.30 -3.32
N TYR A 41 4.64 2.18 -4.02
CA TYR A 41 5.83 1.37 -4.26
C TYR A 41 6.38 1.69 -5.64
N VAL A 42 7.67 1.96 -5.72
CA VAL A 42 8.32 2.46 -6.93
C VAL A 42 9.42 1.50 -7.39
N PRO A 43 9.69 1.40 -8.71
CA PRO A 43 10.88 0.72 -9.19
C PRO A 43 12.16 1.36 -8.62
N HIS A 44 13.19 0.57 -8.37
CA HIS A 44 14.47 1.03 -7.80
C HIS A 44 15.11 2.22 -8.53
N HIS A 45 14.81 2.38 -9.83
CA HIS A 45 15.25 3.54 -10.61
C HIS A 45 14.80 4.87 -10.00
N TRP A 46 13.59 4.92 -9.42
CA TRP A 46 13.00 6.14 -8.85
C TRP A 46 13.08 6.23 -7.32
N GLU A 47 13.83 5.37 -6.66
CA GLU A 47 14.07 5.48 -5.20
C GLU A 47 15.01 6.65 -4.82
N THR A 48 14.82 7.82 -5.45
CA THR A 48 15.70 8.99 -5.30
C THR A 48 15.68 9.54 -3.88
N ARG A 49 14.52 9.53 -3.19
CA ARG A 49 14.40 9.90 -1.79
C ARG A 49 15.23 8.97 -0.88
N LYS A 50 15.17 7.65 -1.09
CA LYS A 50 15.98 6.65 -0.38
C LYS A 50 17.46 6.85 -0.67
N TRP A 51 17.83 7.07 -1.94
CA TRP A 51 19.21 7.32 -2.34
C TRP A 51 19.80 8.53 -1.65
N ILE A 52 19.09 9.67 -1.56
CA ILE A 52 19.63 10.90 -0.96
C ILE A 52 19.62 10.89 0.57
N SER A 53 18.63 10.24 1.21
CA SER A 53 18.43 10.32 2.67
C SER A 53 18.84 9.06 3.43
N GLY A 54 18.86 7.90 2.78
CA GLY A 54 19.04 6.60 3.41
C GLY A 54 17.80 6.06 4.10
N PHE A 55 16.68 6.77 4.05
CA PHE A 55 15.39 6.31 4.59
C PHE A 55 14.65 5.48 3.53
N ASP A 56 14.24 4.25 3.86
CA ASP A 56 13.66 3.28 2.93
C ASP A 56 12.14 3.07 3.05
N GLY A 57 11.48 3.61 4.08
CA GLY A 57 10.02 3.48 4.23
C GLY A 57 9.24 3.95 2.98
N SER A 58 8.07 3.39 2.68
CA SER A 58 7.31 3.68 1.45
C SER A 58 6.78 5.12 1.36
N ALA A 59 6.62 5.82 2.47
CA ALA A 59 6.08 7.18 2.51
C ALA A 59 7.05 8.17 3.15
N GLY A 60 7.31 9.29 2.48
CA GLY A 60 8.07 10.41 3.00
C GLY A 60 8.61 11.32 1.91
N THR A 61 9.01 12.52 2.32
CA THR A 61 9.58 13.54 1.43
C THR A 61 10.88 14.07 2.02
N ALA A 62 11.98 13.94 1.30
CA ALA A 62 13.26 14.53 1.67
C ALA A 62 13.40 15.91 1.04
N VAL A 63 13.87 16.87 1.81
CA VAL A 63 14.14 18.24 1.36
C VAL A 63 15.57 18.61 1.74
N VAL A 64 16.33 19.09 0.77
CA VAL A 64 17.72 19.52 0.96
C VAL A 64 17.83 20.98 0.56
N THR A 65 18.33 21.82 1.47
CA THR A 65 18.75 23.20 1.19
C THR A 65 20.28 23.27 1.07
N LEU A 66 20.83 24.42 0.73
CA LEU A 66 22.28 24.62 0.70
C LEU A 66 22.96 24.39 2.07
N HIS A 67 22.19 24.46 3.18
CA HIS A 67 22.75 24.37 4.54
C HIS A 67 22.13 23.27 5.38
N GLU A 68 20.85 22.96 5.20
CA GLU A 68 20.08 22.03 6.01
C GLU A 68 19.48 20.90 5.18
N ALA A 69 19.00 19.85 5.83
CA ALA A 69 18.25 18.78 5.22
C ALA A 69 17.22 18.23 6.22
N ALA A 70 16.03 17.90 5.75
CA ALA A 70 14.96 17.35 6.57
C ALA A 70 14.17 16.28 5.80
N LEU A 71 13.55 15.36 6.53
CA LEU A 71 12.70 14.32 5.99
C LEU A 71 11.37 14.30 6.72
N TRP A 72 10.29 14.51 5.99
CA TRP A 72 8.91 14.34 6.46
C TRP A 72 8.47 12.90 6.21
N THR A 73 7.83 12.28 7.22
CA THR A 73 7.18 10.97 7.06
C THR A 73 6.01 10.85 8.03
N ASP A 74 5.15 9.88 7.79
CA ASP A 74 3.96 9.63 8.60
C ASP A 74 4.24 8.68 9.79
N SER A 75 3.20 8.47 10.60
CA SER A 75 3.30 7.74 11.88
C SER A 75 3.73 6.28 11.77
N ARG A 76 3.57 5.64 10.62
CA ARG A 76 4.00 4.25 10.38
C ARG A 76 5.52 4.11 10.50
N TYR A 77 6.25 5.20 10.19
CA TYR A 77 7.70 5.21 10.06
C TYR A 77 8.45 6.03 11.11
N PHE A 78 7.80 6.68 12.08
CA PHE A 78 8.48 7.56 13.04
C PHE A 78 9.66 6.89 13.76
N LEU A 79 9.50 5.64 14.18
CA LEU A 79 10.55 4.90 14.88
C LEU A 79 11.67 4.46 13.91
N ALA A 80 11.30 3.89 12.76
CA ALA A 80 12.26 3.46 11.74
C ALA A 80 13.07 4.66 11.20
N ALA A 81 12.42 5.77 10.84
CA ALA A 81 13.08 6.97 10.36
C ALA A 81 14.01 7.58 11.42
N ALA A 82 13.63 7.60 12.70
CA ALA A 82 14.50 8.09 13.76
C ALA A 82 15.80 7.28 13.88
N GLN A 83 15.72 5.97 13.65
CA GLN A 83 16.89 5.09 13.66
C GLN A 83 17.75 5.28 12.40
N GLN A 84 17.13 5.27 11.20
CA GLN A 84 17.84 5.32 9.92
C GLN A 84 18.48 6.67 9.65
N LEU A 85 17.85 7.77 10.08
CA LEU A 85 18.41 9.13 9.93
C LEU A 85 19.45 9.50 10.99
N ALA A 86 19.64 8.69 12.02
CA ALA A 86 20.60 8.97 13.09
C ALA A 86 22.01 9.11 12.54
N GLY A 87 22.67 10.26 12.81
CA GLY A 87 24.03 10.57 12.35
C GLY A 87 24.14 10.99 10.88
N THR A 88 23.02 11.07 10.13
CA THR A 88 22.94 11.69 8.80
C THR A 88 22.72 13.20 8.91
N PRO A 89 22.80 13.97 7.80
CA PRO A 89 22.43 15.39 7.79
C PRO A 89 20.94 15.68 7.96
N PHE A 90 20.06 14.66 7.88
CA PHE A 90 18.62 14.85 7.85
C PHE A 90 18.00 14.96 9.24
N GLN A 91 17.14 15.95 9.43
CA GLN A 91 16.24 16.07 10.57
C GLN A 91 14.93 15.33 10.29
N LEU A 92 14.44 14.56 11.27
CA LEU A 92 13.12 13.91 11.15
C LEU A 92 12.01 14.92 11.46
N MET A 93 11.11 15.10 10.51
CA MET A 93 9.87 15.86 10.63
C MET A 93 8.68 14.90 10.68
N ARG A 94 7.99 14.85 11.83
CA ARG A 94 6.87 13.94 12.06
C ARG A 94 5.57 14.56 11.55
N GLU A 95 5.06 14.10 10.42
CA GLU A 95 3.84 14.66 9.82
C GLU A 95 2.65 14.56 10.78
N ARG A 96 1.79 15.57 10.72
CA ARG A 96 0.54 15.67 11.50
C ARG A 96 0.72 15.69 13.02
N ILE A 97 1.93 15.85 13.51
CA ILE A 97 2.18 16.07 14.93
C ILE A 97 2.18 17.58 15.20
N PRO A 98 1.41 18.07 16.21
CA PRO A 98 1.38 19.48 16.54
C PRO A 98 2.78 20.07 16.76
N GLY A 99 3.06 21.21 16.14
CA GLY A 99 4.36 21.88 16.21
C GLY A 99 5.39 21.45 15.15
N THR A 100 5.10 20.43 14.34
CA THR A 100 5.94 20.10 13.19
C THR A 100 5.56 21.01 12.01
N PRO A 101 6.50 21.83 11.47
CA PRO A 101 6.21 22.69 10.34
C PRO A 101 5.99 21.88 9.07
N GLY A 102 5.13 22.37 8.18
CA GLY A 102 5.02 21.88 6.82
C GLY A 102 6.26 22.23 5.98
N ILE A 103 6.44 21.56 4.84
CA ILE A 103 7.63 21.74 3.97
C ILE A 103 7.79 23.21 3.57
N ALA A 104 6.73 23.86 3.10
CA ALA A 104 6.79 25.27 2.67
C ALA A 104 7.10 26.22 3.84
N GLU A 105 6.49 26.00 4.99
CA GLU A 105 6.74 26.77 6.21
C GLU A 105 8.19 26.63 6.67
N TRP A 106 8.72 25.41 6.70
CA TRP A 106 10.11 25.15 7.07
C TRP A 106 11.09 25.81 6.09
N LEU A 107 10.82 25.73 4.79
CA LEU A 107 11.64 26.38 3.76
C LEU A 107 11.59 27.91 3.89
N GLY A 108 10.43 28.49 4.23
CA GLY A 108 10.31 29.92 4.52
C GLY A 108 11.10 30.40 5.72
N GLN A 109 11.38 29.50 6.68
CA GLN A 109 12.27 29.77 7.83
C GLN A 109 13.76 29.64 7.46
N CYS A 110 14.10 28.77 6.51
CA CYS A 110 15.47 28.45 6.14
C CYS A 110 16.04 29.31 5.00
N LEU A 111 15.20 29.87 4.13
CA LEU A 111 15.62 30.49 2.87
C LEU A 111 15.26 31.98 2.81
N PRO A 112 16.12 32.80 2.19
CA PRO A 112 15.79 34.19 1.87
C PRO A 112 14.60 34.31 0.91
N GLU A 113 13.86 35.43 0.99
CA GLU A 113 12.80 35.77 0.04
C GLU A 113 13.32 35.75 -1.41
N GLY A 114 12.49 35.27 -2.33
CA GLY A 114 12.83 35.12 -3.75
C GLY A 114 13.66 33.89 -4.09
N SER A 115 14.01 33.05 -3.10
CA SER A 115 14.76 31.81 -3.34
C SER A 115 13.94 30.83 -4.18
N LYS A 116 14.63 30.06 -5.04
CA LYS A 116 14.06 29.05 -5.91
C LYS A 116 14.11 27.67 -5.27
N VAL A 117 12.97 26.97 -5.25
CA VAL A 117 12.82 25.60 -4.78
C VAL A 117 12.54 24.69 -5.98
N GLY A 118 13.42 23.71 -6.22
CA GLY A 118 13.32 22.77 -7.34
C GLY A 118 12.47 21.55 -7.01
N ILE A 119 11.68 21.10 -7.98
CA ILE A 119 11.04 19.78 -8.02
C ILE A 119 11.22 19.17 -9.40
N ASP A 120 11.22 17.83 -9.46
CA ASP A 120 11.02 17.12 -10.73
C ASP A 120 9.52 16.97 -11.00
N GLY A 121 9.02 17.54 -12.10
CA GLY A 121 7.62 17.48 -12.47
C GLY A 121 7.11 16.09 -12.83
N TRP A 122 8.02 15.15 -13.21
CA TRP A 122 7.64 13.77 -13.51
C TRP A 122 7.25 12.97 -12.26
N VAL A 123 7.80 13.29 -11.10
CA VAL A 123 7.54 12.54 -9.85
C VAL A 123 6.70 13.34 -8.85
N ASN A 124 6.11 14.45 -9.26
CA ASN A 124 5.19 15.25 -8.45
C ASN A 124 3.83 15.34 -9.15
N THR A 125 2.75 15.05 -8.43
CA THR A 125 1.40 15.15 -8.98
C THR A 125 1.01 16.59 -9.29
N ILE A 126 -0.04 16.78 -10.08
CA ILE A 126 -0.63 18.12 -10.33
C ILE A 126 -1.03 18.78 -9.01
N SER A 127 -1.68 18.04 -8.11
CA SER A 127 -2.10 18.54 -6.78
C SER A 127 -0.90 18.90 -5.90
N ASP A 128 0.16 18.08 -5.89
CA ASP A 128 1.35 18.35 -5.09
C ASP A 128 2.09 19.60 -5.57
N LYS A 129 2.28 19.74 -6.89
CA LYS A 129 2.88 20.93 -7.49
C LYS A 129 2.11 22.19 -7.11
N ARG A 130 0.77 22.16 -7.20
CA ARG A 130 -0.09 23.30 -6.82
C ARG A 130 0.00 23.64 -5.35
N ARG A 131 -0.06 22.62 -4.48
CA ARG A 131 0.05 22.81 -3.03
C ARG A 131 1.40 23.40 -2.64
N LEU A 132 2.48 22.89 -3.23
CA LEU A 132 3.83 23.40 -3.03
C LEU A 132 3.95 24.84 -3.52
N ASP A 133 3.48 25.13 -4.73
CA ASP A 133 3.55 26.46 -5.32
C ASP A 133 2.83 27.50 -4.46
N GLN A 134 1.59 27.20 -4.05
CA GLN A 134 0.81 28.07 -3.18
C GLN A 134 1.48 28.27 -1.81
N GLY A 135 1.96 27.19 -1.19
CA GLY A 135 2.63 27.26 0.12
C GLY A 135 3.95 28.04 0.06
N LEU A 136 4.75 27.81 -0.95
CA LEU A 136 6.02 28.51 -1.15
C LEU A 136 5.81 30.00 -1.49
N ALA A 137 4.86 30.32 -2.36
CA ALA A 137 4.51 31.71 -2.69
C ALA A 137 4.06 32.50 -1.44
N ALA A 138 3.30 31.87 -0.54
CA ALA A 138 2.91 32.48 0.74
C ALA A 138 4.10 32.79 1.66
N CYS A 139 5.24 32.10 1.47
CA CYS A 139 6.50 32.34 2.18
C CYS A 139 7.49 33.20 1.38
N GLY A 140 7.08 33.79 0.25
CA GLY A 140 7.95 34.62 -0.61
C GLY A 140 8.97 33.79 -1.42
N LEU A 141 8.76 32.48 -1.58
CA LEU A 141 9.63 31.58 -2.33
C LEU A 141 9.02 31.23 -3.70
N GLN A 142 9.86 30.75 -4.63
CA GLN A 142 9.46 30.40 -5.99
C GLN A 142 9.62 28.89 -6.24
N LEU A 143 8.55 28.21 -6.66
CA LEU A 143 8.65 26.84 -7.16
C LEU A 143 9.18 26.84 -8.60
N VAL A 144 10.12 25.94 -8.92
CA VAL A 144 10.63 25.76 -10.29
C VAL A 144 10.67 24.28 -10.63
N SER A 145 10.17 23.93 -11.83
CA SER A 145 10.39 22.58 -12.39
C SER A 145 11.86 22.49 -12.85
N ALA A 146 12.55 21.45 -12.43
CA ALA A 146 13.95 21.19 -12.74
C ALA A 146 14.15 19.73 -13.10
N ALA A 147 15.21 19.44 -13.85
CA ALA A 147 15.60 18.04 -14.12
C ALA A 147 15.97 17.32 -12.82
N ASP A 148 15.68 16.02 -12.77
CA ASP A 148 16.07 15.16 -11.65
C ASP A 148 17.58 15.20 -11.42
N PRO A 149 18.07 15.70 -10.27
CA PRO A 149 19.50 15.72 -9.97
C PRO A 149 20.13 14.32 -9.97
N ALA A 150 19.37 13.28 -9.67
CA ALA A 150 19.84 11.90 -9.61
C ALA A 150 20.33 11.40 -10.99
N GLU A 151 19.80 11.91 -12.11
CA GLU A 151 20.30 11.61 -13.46
C GLU A 151 21.80 11.91 -13.61
N THR A 152 22.26 12.94 -12.93
CA THR A 152 23.67 13.37 -13.02
C THR A 152 24.51 12.85 -11.84
N LEU A 153 23.91 12.69 -10.68
CA LEU A 153 24.64 12.47 -9.43
C LEU A 153 24.67 11.02 -8.96
N TRP A 154 23.70 10.21 -9.37
CA TRP A 154 23.59 8.81 -8.99
C TRP A 154 24.28 7.92 -10.03
N ALA A 155 25.59 7.77 -9.93
CA ALA A 155 26.42 7.10 -10.95
C ALA A 155 26.07 5.63 -11.20
N ASP A 156 25.57 4.92 -10.18
CA ASP A 156 25.15 3.52 -10.22
C ASP A 156 23.62 3.37 -10.15
N ARG A 157 22.89 4.38 -10.65
CA ARG A 157 21.43 4.36 -10.69
C ARG A 157 20.94 3.12 -11.44
N PRO A 158 20.05 2.30 -10.84
CA PRO A 158 19.45 1.18 -11.55
C PRO A 158 18.73 1.65 -12.83
N SER A 159 18.78 0.86 -13.89
CA SER A 159 18.02 1.15 -15.10
C SER A 159 16.50 1.01 -14.84
N ILE A 160 15.69 1.68 -15.67
CA ILE A 160 14.24 1.43 -15.70
C ILE A 160 14.04 -0.06 -16.03
N PRO A 161 13.22 -0.79 -15.25
CA PRO A 161 13.05 -2.22 -15.46
C PRO A 161 12.39 -2.53 -16.81
N THR A 162 12.83 -3.62 -17.43
CA THR A 162 12.34 -4.09 -18.74
C THR A 162 11.87 -5.54 -18.68
N PHE A 163 11.33 -6.00 -17.55
CA PHE A 163 10.82 -7.35 -17.41
C PHE A 163 9.64 -7.61 -18.36
N PRO A 164 9.54 -8.81 -18.96
CA PRO A 164 8.42 -9.16 -19.83
C PRO A 164 7.08 -9.08 -19.07
N VAL A 165 6.05 -8.61 -19.79
CA VAL A 165 4.67 -8.65 -19.29
C VAL A 165 3.97 -9.93 -19.73
N GLU A 166 2.96 -10.32 -18.93
CA GLU A 166 2.13 -11.51 -19.15
C GLU A 166 0.67 -11.08 -19.31
N ILE A 167 -0.07 -11.83 -20.14
CA ILE A 167 -1.53 -11.65 -20.26
C ILE A 167 -2.21 -12.26 -19.02
N HIS A 168 -2.96 -11.46 -18.31
CA HIS A 168 -3.75 -11.91 -17.19
C HIS A 168 -4.95 -12.73 -17.68
N PRO A 169 -5.18 -13.96 -17.18
CA PRO A 169 -6.23 -14.83 -17.69
C PRO A 169 -7.62 -14.19 -17.57
N LEU A 170 -8.42 -14.27 -18.62
CA LEU A 170 -9.78 -13.76 -18.62
C LEU A 170 -10.66 -14.43 -17.54
N SER A 171 -10.39 -15.69 -17.22
CA SER A 171 -11.04 -16.42 -16.12
C SER A 171 -10.79 -15.81 -14.73
N CYS A 172 -9.70 -15.04 -14.57
CA CYS A 172 -9.39 -14.30 -13.34
C CYS A 172 -9.85 -12.85 -13.43
N ALA A 173 -9.66 -12.20 -14.60
CA ALA A 173 -10.05 -10.81 -14.83
C ALA A 173 -11.56 -10.60 -14.93
N GLY A 174 -12.31 -11.61 -15.38
CA GLY A 174 -13.77 -11.59 -15.56
C GLY A 174 -14.29 -10.70 -16.69
N GLU A 175 -13.49 -9.73 -17.16
CA GLU A 175 -13.84 -8.76 -18.21
C GLU A 175 -12.64 -8.57 -19.14
N CYS A 176 -12.88 -8.57 -20.46
CA CYS A 176 -11.80 -8.35 -21.43
C CYS A 176 -11.41 -6.87 -21.52
N ALA A 177 -10.19 -6.58 -22.01
CA ALA A 177 -9.69 -5.20 -22.08
C ALA A 177 -10.53 -4.33 -23.05
N ALA A 178 -11.07 -4.90 -24.13
CA ALA A 178 -11.93 -4.19 -25.06
C ALA A 178 -13.24 -3.71 -24.38
N ASP A 179 -13.86 -4.54 -23.54
CA ASP A 179 -15.09 -4.19 -22.80
C ASP A 179 -14.78 -3.11 -21.73
N LYS A 180 -13.66 -3.23 -21.03
CA LYS A 180 -13.18 -2.21 -20.09
C LYS A 180 -12.96 -0.86 -20.76
N LEU A 181 -12.34 -0.84 -21.97
CA LEU A 181 -12.17 0.37 -22.76
C LEU A 181 -13.51 0.98 -23.20
N ALA A 182 -14.45 0.15 -23.63
CA ALA A 182 -15.77 0.61 -24.03
C ALA A 182 -16.51 1.27 -22.83
N ARG A 183 -16.45 0.62 -21.66
CA ARG A 183 -17.01 1.16 -20.41
C ARG A 183 -16.32 2.46 -19.99
N LEU A 184 -15.00 2.55 -20.11
CA LEU A 184 -14.25 3.75 -19.82
C LEU A 184 -14.68 4.90 -20.73
N ARG A 185 -14.74 4.69 -22.06
CA ARG A 185 -15.17 5.72 -23.02
C ARG A 185 -16.58 6.21 -22.75
N ALA A 186 -17.51 5.31 -22.41
CA ALA A 186 -18.88 5.69 -22.02
C ALA A 186 -18.86 6.60 -20.79
N ARG A 187 -18.06 6.24 -19.76
CA ARG A 187 -17.95 7.03 -18.54
C ARG A 187 -17.29 8.39 -18.78
N LEU A 188 -16.26 8.46 -19.61
CA LEU A 188 -15.64 9.72 -20.00
C LEU A 188 -16.65 10.68 -20.64
N GLY A 189 -17.52 10.17 -21.53
CA GLY A 189 -18.60 10.96 -22.13
C GLY A 189 -19.56 11.55 -21.09
N GLU A 190 -19.90 10.80 -20.03
CA GLU A 190 -20.72 11.29 -18.90
C GLU A 190 -19.99 12.37 -18.08
N MET A 191 -18.68 12.39 -18.13
CA MET A 191 -17.82 13.37 -17.42
C MET A 191 -17.37 14.54 -18.30
N ASP A 192 -17.99 14.72 -19.47
CA ASP A 192 -17.62 15.73 -20.47
C ASP A 192 -16.13 15.63 -20.91
N ALA A 193 -15.56 14.45 -20.91
CA ALA A 193 -14.21 14.16 -21.39
C ALA A 193 -14.27 13.20 -22.59
N GLU A 194 -13.36 13.38 -23.54
CA GLU A 194 -13.22 12.54 -24.73
C GLU A 194 -12.00 11.62 -24.65
N ALA A 195 -10.97 12.05 -23.91
CA ALA A 195 -9.72 11.32 -23.73
C ALA A 195 -9.36 11.20 -22.25
N MET A 196 -8.45 10.28 -21.94
CA MET A 196 -7.88 10.13 -20.61
C MET A 196 -6.43 9.65 -20.70
N LEU A 197 -5.54 10.23 -19.90
CA LEU A 197 -4.23 9.67 -19.63
C LEU A 197 -4.30 8.81 -18.37
N VAL A 198 -4.05 7.51 -18.52
CA VAL A 198 -3.96 6.54 -17.43
C VAL A 198 -2.48 6.39 -17.05
N GLY A 199 -2.10 6.89 -15.88
CA GLY A 199 -0.71 6.90 -15.40
C GLY A 199 -0.44 5.88 -14.30
N GLN A 200 -1.39 5.57 -13.43
CA GLN A 200 -1.22 4.62 -12.34
C GLN A 200 -0.98 3.21 -12.88
N LEU A 201 0.10 2.54 -12.42
CA LEU A 201 0.50 1.25 -12.95
C LEU A 201 -0.53 0.14 -12.74
N ASP A 202 -1.24 0.16 -11.62
CA ASP A 202 -2.31 -0.79 -11.33
C ASP A 202 -3.56 -0.54 -12.20
N GLU A 203 -3.86 0.71 -12.54
CA GLU A 203 -4.92 1.06 -13.49
C GLU A 203 -4.56 0.64 -14.93
N VAL A 204 -3.29 0.86 -15.34
CA VAL A 204 -2.76 0.37 -16.62
C VAL A 204 -2.86 -1.16 -16.70
N ALA A 205 -2.40 -1.85 -15.65
CA ALA A 205 -2.44 -3.31 -15.59
C ALA A 205 -3.87 -3.87 -15.59
N TRP A 206 -4.79 -3.21 -14.87
CA TRP A 206 -6.21 -3.60 -14.85
C TRP A 206 -6.87 -3.37 -16.21
N LEU A 207 -6.68 -2.19 -16.81
CA LEU A 207 -7.32 -1.82 -18.08
C LEU A 207 -6.87 -2.72 -19.24
N THR A 208 -5.58 -3.05 -19.29
CA THR A 208 -4.98 -3.85 -20.37
C THR A 208 -5.04 -5.35 -20.13
N ASN A 209 -5.42 -5.82 -18.95
CA ASN A 209 -5.26 -7.20 -18.49
C ASN A 209 -3.81 -7.71 -18.67
N LEU A 210 -2.82 -6.86 -18.37
CA LEU A 210 -1.42 -7.25 -18.32
C LEU A 210 -0.93 -7.29 -16.87
N ARG A 211 0.05 -8.17 -16.62
CA ARG A 211 0.79 -8.18 -15.35
C ARG A 211 2.28 -8.19 -15.64
N GLY A 212 3.06 -7.53 -14.78
CA GLY A 212 4.50 -7.42 -14.89
C GLY A 212 5.20 -7.69 -13.56
N ARG A 213 6.48 -7.32 -13.48
CA ARG A 213 7.31 -7.47 -12.27
C ARG A 213 8.27 -6.29 -12.10
N ASP A 214 7.86 -5.11 -12.54
CA ASP A 214 8.73 -3.92 -12.51
C ASP A 214 8.80 -3.27 -11.14
N VAL A 215 7.79 -3.49 -10.31
CA VAL A 215 7.71 -3.01 -8.94
C VAL A 215 7.75 -4.21 -7.99
N HIS A 216 8.57 -4.11 -6.96
CA HIS A 216 8.67 -5.15 -5.94
C HIS A 216 7.29 -5.44 -5.30
N CYS A 217 6.94 -6.70 -5.16
CA CYS A 217 5.67 -7.19 -4.62
C CYS A 217 4.39 -6.77 -5.39
N CYS A 218 4.48 -5.90 -6.39
CA CYS A 218 3.35 -5.44 -7.18
C CYS A 218 3.40 -6.04 -8.60
N PRO A 219 2.38 -6.77 -9.07
CA PRO A 219 2.39 -7.42 -10.37
C PRO A 219 2.06 -6.46 -11.52
N VAL A 220 2.78 -5.34 -11.61
CA VAL A 220 2.56 -4.25 -12.56
C VAL A 220 3.80 -4.01 -13.45
N ALA A 221 3.61 -3.31 -14.54
CA ALA A 221 4.68 -2.91 -15.46
C ALA A 221 4.66 -1.41 -15.70
N VAL A 222 5.84 -0.80 -15.76
CA VAL A 222 6.02 0.63 -16.10
C VAL A 222 5.47 0.89 -17.50
N GLY A 223 4.47 1.76 -17.58
CA GLY A 223 3.80 2.14 -18.82
C GLY A 223 2.64 3.11 -18.58
N TYR A 224 2.18 3.74 -19.65
CA TYR A 224 1.00 4.63 -19.67
C TYR A 224 -0.01 4.12 -20.69
N VAL A 225 -1.28 4.43 -20.51
CA VAL A 225 -2.28 4.28 -21.56
C VAL A 225 -2.92 5.63 -21.85
N LEU A 226 -2.84 6.06 -23.11
CA LEU A 226 -3.62 7.18 -23.61
C LEU A 226 -4.84 6.64 -24.34
N VAL A 227 -6.02 6.94 -23.83
CA VAL A 227 -7.31 6.57 -24.42
C VAL A 227 -7.91 7.80 -25.08
N THR A 228 -8.26 7.70 -26.35
CA THR A 228 -9.01 8.69 -27.10
C THR A 228 -10.30 8.06 -27.68
N PRO A 229 -11.19 8.81 -28.33
CA PRO A 229 -12.37 8.23 -28.96
C PRO A 229 -12.04 7.17 -30.00
N GLU A 230 -10.94 7.35 -30.74
CA GLU A 230 -10.57 6.52 -31.89
C GLU A 230 -9.63 5.38 -31.52
N GLU A 231 -8.73 5.60 -30.57
CA GLU A 231 -7.65 4.66 -30.26
C GLU A 231 -7.37 4.53 -28.75
N ALA A 232 -6.66 3.47 -28.40
CA ALA A 232 -6.01 3.30 -27.11
C ALA A 232 -4.55 2.89 -27.36
N VAL A 233 -3.62 3.65 -26.79
CA VAL A 233 -2.18 3.46 -26.99
C VAL A 233 -1.52 3.14 -25.66
N LEU A 234 -0.88 1.96 -25.57
CA LEU A 234 -0.04 1.58 -24.44
C LEU A 234 1.41 2.02 -24.73
N TYR A 235 1.93 2.95 -23.94
CA TYR A 235 3.32 3.38 -23.96
C TYR A 235 4.12 2.50 -23.01
N ILE A 236 4.95 1.63 -23.59
CA ILE A 236 5.70 0.61 -22.84
C ILE A 236 7.05 0.35 -23.51
N HIS A 237 8.06 -0.06 -22.73
CA HIS A 237 9.34 -0.43 -23.33
C HIS A 237 9.16 -1.63 -24.27
N PRO A 238 9.69 -1.59 -25.51
CA PRO A 238 9.44 -2.64 -26.50
C PRO A 238 9.85 -4.06 -26.07
N ASP A 239 10.93 -4.17 -25.28
CA ASP A 239 11.44 -5.48 -24.81
C ASP A 239 10.49 -6.18 -23.83
N LYS A 240 9.48 -5.47 -23.30
CA LYS A 240 8.48 -6.07 -22.39
C LYS A 240 7.39 -6.84 -23.12
N THR A 241 7.16 -6.55 -24.41
CA THR A 241 6.04 -7.10 -25.17
C THR A 241 6.51 -8.17 -26.17
N SER A 242 6.14 -9.42 -25.92
CA SER A 242 6.30 -10.50 -26.90
C SER A 242 5.31 -10.34 -28.07
N ALA A 243 5.56 -11.03 -29.19
CA ALA A 243 4.62 -11.07 -30.31
C ALA A 243 3.20 -11.48 -29.86
N GLN A 244 3.08 -12.47 -28.97
CA GLN A 244 1.80 -12.91 -28.41
C GLN A 244 1.09 -11.80 -27.63
N VAL A 245 1.81 -11.00 -26.84
CA VAL A 245 1.25 -9.86 -26.11
C VAL A 245 0.80 -8.77 -27.07
N CYS A 246 1.60 -8.47 -28.12
CA CYS A 246 1.22 -7.49 -29.15
C CYS A 246 -0.04 -7.92 -29.91
N ASP A 247 -0.13 -9.19 -30.34
CA ASP A 247 -1.32 -9.74 -31.00
C ASP A 247 -2.56 -9.69 -30.10
N TYR A 248 -2.40 -10.02 -28.82
CA TYR A 248 -3.47 -9.89 -27.81
C TYR A 248 -3.94 -8.43 -27.72
N LEU A 249 -3.03 -7.47 -27.51
CA LEU A 249 -3.38 -6.05 -27.37
C LEU A 249 -4.10 -5.53 -28.60
N LEU A 250 -3.61 -5.85 -29.80
CA LEU A 250 -4.27 -5.50 -31.08
C LEU A 250 -5.69 -6.08 -31.15
N SER A 251 -5.88 -7.34 -30.73
CA SER A 251 -7.21 -7.96 -30.67
C SER A 251 -8.18 -7.26 -29.72
N GLN A 252 -7.63 -6.53 -28.72
CA GLN A 252 -8.39 -5.75 -27.75
C GLN A 252 -8.52 -4.26 -28.15
N GLY A 253 -8.04 -3.86 -29.34
CA GLY A 253 -8.09 -2.48 -29.81
C GLY A 253 -7.04 -1.57 -29.15
N ILE A 254 -5.94 -2.13 -28.65
CA ILE A 254 -4.83 -1.41 -28.03
C ILE A 254 -3.58 -1.55 -28.92
N THR A 255 -2.98 -0.43 -29.28
CA THR A 255 -1.68 -0.37 -29.96
C THR A 255 -0.57 -0.09 -28.96
N THR A 256 0.68 -0.38 -29.33
CA THR A 256 1.84 -0.12 -28.46
C THR A 256 2.77 0.93 -29.08
N ARG A 257 3.36 1.77 -28.25
CA ARG A 257 4.43 2.71 -28.62
C ARG A 257 5.53 2.70 -27.56
N PRO A 258 6.78 3.12 -27.91
CA PRO A 258 7.85 3.25 -26.92
C PRO A 258 7.45 4.15 -25.77
N TYR A 259 7.87 3.80 -24.55
CA TYR A 259 7.53 4.51 -23.32
C TYR A 259 7.85 6.01 -23.36
N ASP A 260 8.99 6.37 -23.90
CA ASP A 260 9.50 7.74 -24.05
C ASP A 260 8.78 8.57 -25.12
N ALA A 261 7.95 7.95 -25.96
CA ALA A 261 7.16 8.66 -26.97
C ALA A 261 5.97 9.45 -26.37
N LEU A 262 5.54 9.13 -25.12
CA LEU A 262 4.37 9.72 -24.49
C LEU A 262 4.39 11.26 -24.53
N ALA A 263 5.48 11.87 -24.05
CA ALA A 263 5.57 13.34 -23.96
C ALA A 263 5.39 14.02 -25.33
N ALA A 264 6.03 13.46 -26.37
CA ALA A 264 5.91 13.97 -27.73
C ALA A 264 4.47 13.83 -28.26
N ASP A 265 3.82 12.70 -27.98
CA ASP A 265 2.44 12.46 -28.45
C ASP A 265 1.42 13.33 -27.73
N LEU A 266 1.58 13.55 -26.41
CA LEU A 266 0.74 14.49 -25.68
C LEU A 266 0.78 15.90 -26.29
N THR A 267 1.95 16.38 -26.74
CA THR A 267 2.08 17.69 -27.42
C THR A 267 1.39 17.76 -28.78
N GLN A 268 1.06 16.61 -29.37
CA GLN A 268 0.36 16.53 -30.66
C GLN A 268 -1.16 16.44 -30.55
N LEU A 269 -1.71 16.32 -29.35
CA LEU A 269 -3.16 16.34 -29.12
C LEU A 269 -3.78 17.63 -29.69
N ARG A 270 -4.98 17.56 -30.24
CA ARG A 270 -5.66 18.70 -30.84
C ARG A 270 -7.13 18.75 -30.42
N ALA A 271 -7.53 19.87 -29.82
CA ALA A 271 -8.91 20.25 -29.56
C ALA A 271 -9.77 19.14 -28.90
N VAL A 272 -9.15 18.33 -28.05
CA VAL A 272 -9.80 17.23 -27.31
C VAL A 272 -9.97 17.64 -25.83
N SER A 273 -11.05 17.16 -25.21
CA SER A 273 -11.22 17.24 -23.76
C SER A 273 -10.59 16.02 -23.10
N ILE A 274 -9.52 16.21 -22.31
CA ILE A 274 -8.76 15.13 -21.68
C ILE A 274 -8.94 15.13 -20.16
N LEU A 275 -9.35 13.97 -19.60
CA LEU A 275 -9.41 13.78 -18.15
C LEU A 275 -8.01 13.48 -17.61
N LEU A 276 -7.60 14.26 -16.61
CA LEU A 276 -6.44 14.04 -15.78
C LEU A 276 -6.88 13.99 -14.32
N ASP A 277 -6.49 12.93 -13.61
CA ASP A 277 -6.68 12.87 -12.16
C ASP A 277 -5.55 13.66 -11.48
N PRO A 278 -5.83 14.80 -10.83
CA PRO A 278 -4.79 15.69 -10.32
C PRO A 278 -3.96 15.09 -9.19
N ASP A 279 -4.49 14.07 -8.48
CA ASP A 279 -3.78 13.37 -7.41
C ASP A 279 -2.97 12.15 -7.92
N ARG A 280 -3.17 11.75 -9.20
CA ARG A 280 -2.60 10.53 -9.79
C ARG A 280 -1.89 10.74 -11.13
N CYS A 281 -1.93 11.94 -11.66
CA CYS A 281 -1.19 12.35 -12.86
C CYS A 281 -0.01 13.23 -12.48
N ASN A 282 1.17 12.93 -12.97
CA ASN A 282 2.33 13.77 -12.75
C ASN A 282 2.19 15.11 -13.49
N SER A 283 2.76 16.15 -12.91
CA SER A 283 2.57 17.53 -13.40
C SER A 283 3.27 17.77 -14.76
N GLN A 284 4.36 17.05 -15.06
CA GLN A 284 5.07 17.20 -16.33
C GLN A 284 4.26 16.66 -17.52
N ALA A 285 3.56 15.55 -17.35
CA ALA A 285 2.64 15.03 -18.36
C ALA A 285 1.49 16.00 -18.62
N ALA A 286 0.94 16.61 -17.57
CA ALA A 286 -0.08 17.65 -17.71
C ALA A 286 0.45 18.89 -18.44
N ASP A 287 1.68 19.34 -18.15
CA ASP A 287 2.34 20.46 -18.82
C ASP A 287 2.64 20.18 -20.32
N CYS A 288 2.63 18.90 -20.74
CA CYS A 288 2.75 18.53 -22.16
C CYS A 288 1.44 18.64 -22.95
N VAL A 289 0.29 18.73 -22.27
CA VAL A 289 -1.01 18.88 -22.95
C VAL A 289 -1.15 20.29 -23.51
N PRO A 290 -1.41 20.46 -24.84
CA PRO A 290 -1.52 21.79 -25.45
C PRO A 290 -2.70 22.61 -24.93
N ASP A 291 -2.56 23.94 -24.90
CA ASP A 291 -3.64 24.88 -24.52
C ASP A 291 -4.89 24.77 -25.41
N THR A 292 -4.77 24.14 -26.59
CA THR A 292 -5.92 23.87 -27.47
C THR A 292 -6.81 22.74 -26.96
N CYS A 293 -6.34 21.96 -26.00
CA CYS A 293 -7.08 20.92 -25.33
C CYS A 293 -7.69 21.44 -24.03
N ARG A 294 -8.85 20.93 -23.67
CA ARG A 294 -9.50 21.24 -22.39
C ARG A 294 -9.18 20.13 -21.37
N ILE A 295 -8.47 20.48 -20.31
CA ILE A 295 -8.25 19.53 -19.20
C ILE A 295 -9.53 19.46 -18.35
N VAL A 296 -9.99 18.24 -18.12
CA VAL A 296 -11.07 17.89 -17.19
C VAL A 296 -10.43 17.25 -15.98
N GLU A 297 -10.42 17.95 -14.85
CA GLU A 297 -9.86 17.41 -13.61
C GLU A 297 -10.92 16.63 -12.83
N ALA A 298 -10.70 15.34 -12.67
CA ALA A 298 -11.57 14.46 -11.89
C ALA A 298 -10.81 13.21 -11.45
N VAL A 299 -11.34 12.55 -10.42
CA VAL A 299 -10.85 11.23 -9.98
C VAL A 299 -11.00 10.22 -11.12
N SER A 300 -9.98 9.40 -11.31
CA SER A 300 -9.99 8.33 -12.32
C SER A 300 -11.18 7.40 -12.16
N PRO A 301 -12.04 7.23 -13.18
CA PRO A 301 -13.13 6.27 -13.10
C PRO A 301 -12.63 4.82 -13.00
N ILE A 302 -11.40 4.52 -13.48
CA ILE A 302 -10.78 3.19 -13.38
C ILE A 302 -10.56 2.82 -11.92
N ALA A 303 -10.19 3.77 -11.06
CA ALA A 303 -10.02 3.52 -9.63
C ALA A 303 -11.28 2.90 -9.00
N THR A 304 -12.47 3.42 -9.37
CA THR A 304 -13.75 2.88 -8.90
C THR A 304 -14.07 1.55 -9.59
N PHE A 305 -13.82 1.43 -10.90
CA PHE A 305 -14.14 0.22 -11.65
C PHE A 305 -13.40 -1.01 -11.12
N LYS A 306 -12.09 -0.88 -10.84
CA LYS A 306 -11.28 -1.99 -10.30
C LYS A 306 -11.52 -2.25 -8.80
N ALA A 307 -11.96 -1.24 -8.06
CA ALA A 307 -12.28 -1.40 -6.64
C ALA A 307 -13.51 -2.31 -6.43
N VAL A 308 -14.52 -2.22 -7.30
CA VAL A 308 -15.71 -3.07 -7.27
C VAL A 308 -15.42 -4.35 -8.05
N LYS A 309 -15.08 -5.41 -7.33
CA LYS A 309 -14.71 -6.72 -7.89
C LYS A 309 -15.90 -7.37 -8.58
N ASN A 310 -15.71 -7.81 -9.81
CA ASN A 310 -16.68 -8.63 -10.50
C ASN A 310 -16.74 -10.06 -9.90
N GLU A 311 -17.67 -10.88 -10.36
CA GLU A 311 -17.90 -12.23 -9.81
C GLU A 311 -16.66 -13.13 -9.92
N ALA A 312 -15.91 -13.06 -11.02
CA ALA A 312 -14.68 -13.84 -11.21
C ALA A 312 -13.58 -13.41 -10.24
N GLU A 313 -13.38 -12.10 -10.06
CA GLU A 313 -12.42 -11.55 -9.11
C GLU A 313 -12.80 -11.88 -7.65
N GLN A 314 -14.10 -11.78 -7.27
CA GLN A 314 -14.56 -12.16 -5.94
C GLN A 314 -14.33 -13.65 -5.66
N GLN A 315 -14.60 -14.51 -6.65
CA GLN A 315 -14.32 -15.95 -6.52
C GLN A 315 -12.84 -16.21 -6.45
N GLY A 316 -12.02 -15.49 -7.22
CA GLY A 316 -10.56 -15.53 -7.16
C GLY A 316 -10.04 -15.20 -5.77
N PHE A 317 -10.51 -14.11 -5.16
CA PHE A 317 -10.16 -13.76 -3.77
C PHE A 317 -10.49 -14.88 -2.79
N ARG A 318 -11.67 -15.49 -2.86
CA ARG A 318 -12.05 -16.61 -1.98
C ARG A 318 -11.09 -17.79 -2.13
N GLN A 319 -10.67 -18.11 -3.36
CA GLN A 319 -9.70 -19.19 -3.62
C GLN A 319 -8.28 -18.81 -3.19
N ALA A 320 -7.84 -17.58 -3.39
CA ALA A 320 -6.55 -17.09 -2.92
C ALA A 320 -6.46 -17.15 -1.37
N MET A 321 -7.51 -16.68 -0.68
CA MET A 321 -7.58 -16.72 0.79
C MET A 321 -7.64 -18.15 1.35
N LEU A 322 -8.25 -19.09 0.63
CA LEU A 322 -8.24 -20.50 1.00
C LEU A 322 -6.81 -21.07 0.96
N ARG A 323 -6.08 -20.84 -0.14
CA ARG A 323 -4.69 -21.30 -0.30
C ARG A 323 -3.77 -20.66 0.71
N ASP A 324 -3.89 -19.34 0.89
CA ASP A 324 -3.10 -18.60 1.87
C ASP A 324 -3.38 -19.07 3.30
N GLY A 325 -4.64 -19.34 3.63
CA GLY A 325 -5.06 -19.89 4.91
C GLY A 325 -4.42 -21.25 5.20
N VAL A 326 -4.30 -22.13 4.19
CA VAL A 326 -3.58 -23.41 4.32
C VAL A 326 -2.11 -23.17 4.65
N ALA A 327 -1.44 -22.22 3.96
CA ALA A 327 -0.04 -21.89 4.24
C ALA A 327 0.12 -21.31 5.66
N MET A 328 -0.78 -20.42 6.05
CA MET A 328 -0.78 -19.83 7.40
C MET A 328 -0.98 -20.87 8.51
N VAL A 329 -1.91 -21.81 8.35
CA VAL A 329 -2.12 -22.89 9.35
C VAL A 329 -0.86 -23.76 9.48
N LYS A 330 -0.25 -24.15 8.37
CA LYS A 330 1.02 -24.91 8.38
C LYS A 330 2.14 -24.14 9.08
N PHE A 331 2.21 -22.85 8.85
CA PHE A 331 3.17 -21.97 9.51
C PHE A 331 2.90 -21.86 11.02
N LEU A 332 1.67 -21.60 11.44
CA LEU A 332 1.30 -21.47 12.85
C LEU A 332 1.50 -22.79 13.64
N HIS A 333 1.18 -23.93 13.02
CA HIS A 333 1.46 -25.25 13.58
C HIS A 333 2.96 -25.50 13.80
N TRP A 334 3.81 -25.03 12.88
CA TRP A 334 5.26 -25.15 12.96
C TRP A 334 5.88 -24.17 13.96
N LEU A 335 5.37 -22.93 14.07
CA LEU A 335 6.07 -21.79 14.67
C LEU A 335 6.42 -22.01 16.15
N VAL A 336 5.42 -22.29 17.01
CA VAL A 336 5.65 -22.37 18.47
C VAL A 336 6.61 -23.51 18.83
N PRO A 337 6.45 -24.74 18.33
CA PRO A 337 7.42 -25.81 18.56
C PRO A 337 8.83 -25.50 18.06
N ALA A 338 8.95 -24.80 16.92
CA ALA A 338 10.23 -24.40 16.37
C ALA A 338 10.95 -23.35 17.24
N VAL A 339 10.20 -22.39 17.77
CA VAL A 339 10.75 -21.38 18.69
C VAL A 339 11.17 -22.00 20.02
N GLU A 340 10.41 -22.95 20.54
CA GLU A 340 10.79 -23.72 21.75
C GLU A 340 12.07 -24.54 21.55
N ALA A 341 12.25 -25.10 20.35
CA ALA A 341 13.48 -25.82 19.99
C ALA A 341 14.69 -24.86 19.82
N GLY A 342 14.46 -23.59 19.57
CA GLY A 342 15.47 -22.53 19.44
C GLY A 342 16.10 -22.41 18.05
N GLY A 343 16.86 -21.35 17.85
CA GLY A 343 17.63 -21.12 16.61
C GLY A 343 16.86 -20.41 15.50
N HIS A 344 15.64 -19.93 15.76
CA HIS A 344 14.83 -19.16 14.82
C HIS A 344 14.86 -17.66 15.11
N THR A 345 14.73 -16.86 14.06
CA THR A 345 14.72 -15.40 14.09
C THR A 345 13.52 -14.86 13.32
N GLU A 346 13.30 -13.55 13.35
CA GLU A 346 12.25 -12.87 12.56
C GLU A 346 12.41 -13.18 11.06
N LEU A 347 13.64 -13.08 10.52
CA LEU A 347 13.93 -13.40 9.12
C LEU A 347 13.69 -14.87 8.79
N SER A 348 14.11 -15.80 9.66
CA SER A 348 13.90 -17.23 9.42
C SER A 348 12.42 -17.62 9.49
N GLY A 349 11.64 -16.94 10.33
CA GLY A 349 10.17 -17.05 10.37
C GLY A 349 9.53 -16.57 9.09
N SER A 350 9.89 -15.37 8.62
CA SER A 350 9.42 -14.78 7.36
C SER A 350 9.73 -15.71 6.17
N ALA A 351 10.96 -16.19 6.05
CA ALA A 351 11.38 -17.10 4.99
C ALA A 351 10.60 -18.43 5.02
N ARG A 352 10.30 -18.95 6.22
CA ARG A 352 9.49 -20.17 6.35
C ARG A 352 8.06 -19.98 5.87
N LEU A 353 7.44 -18.83 6.18
CA LEU A 353 6.09 -18.52 5.70
C LEU A 353 6.07 -18.39 4.17
N GLU A 354 7.02 -17.67 3.60
CA GLU A 354 7.15 -17.53 2.14
C GLU A 354 7.34 -18.89 1.46
N GLU A 355 8.18 -19.77 2.02
CA GLU A 355 8.35 -21.14 1.52
C GLU A 355 7.01 -21.91 1.48
N LEU A 356 6.19 -21.80 2.53
CA LEU A 356 4.89 -22.47 2.59
C LEU A 356 3.88 -21.90 1.60
N ARG A 357 3.88 -20.57 1.41
CA ARG A 357 3.07 -19.88 0.41
C ARG A 357 3.49 -20.24 -1.02
N SER A 358 4.80 -20.33 -1.28
CA SER A 358 5.33 -20.67 -2.61
C SER A 358 4.95 -22.06 -3.09
N ARG A 359 4.57 -22.96 -2.18
CA ARG A 359 4.06 -24.30 -2.49
C ARG A 359 2.59 -24.33 -2.89
N GLN A 360 1.87 -23.22 -2.70
CA GLN A 360 0.47 -23.13 -3.06
C GLN A 360 0.30 -22.89 -4.58
N PRO A 361 -0.74 -23.47 -5.19
CA PRO A 361 -1.04 -23.22 -6.59
C PRO A 361 -1.26 -21.73 -6.88
N LEU A 362 -0.86 -21.29 -8.07
CA LEU A 362 -1.01 -19.91 -8.57
C LEU A 362 -0.23 -18.83 -7.82
N TYR A 363 0.68 -19.20 -6.91
CA TYR A 363 1.56 -18.26 -6.22
C TYR A 363 2.46 -17.50 -7.19
N ARG A 364 2.62 -16.18 -6.98
CA ARG A 364 3.40 -15.28 -7.83
C ARG A 364 4.46 -14.47 -7.08
N GLY A 365 4.53 -14.57 -5.78
CA GLY A 365 5.42 -13.81 -4.89
C GLY A 365 4.68 -13.21 -3.70
N LEU A 366 5.38 -12.41 -2.92
CA LEU A 366 4.78 -11.66 -1.81
C LEU A 366 3.93 -10.50 -2.35
N SER A 367 2.93 -10.05 -1.58
CA SER A 367 2.16 -8.83 -1.85
C SER A 367 2.80 -7.58 -1.22
N PHE A 368 3.65 -7.77 -0.22
CA PHE A 368 4.54 -6.80 0.42
C PHE A 368 5.59 -7.56 1.25
N ASP A 369 6.69 -6.89 1.63
CA ASP A 369 7.70 -7.50 2.48
C ASP A 369 7.14 -7.83 3.86
N THR A 370 7.39 -9.07 4.32
CA THR A 370 6.80 -9.58 5.56
C THR A 370 7.26 -8.78 6.77
N ILE A 371 6.31 -8.22 7.51
CA ILE A 371 6.52 -7.56 8.79
C ILE A 371 6.50 -8.64 9.87
N ALA A 372 7.65 -8.99 10.41
CA ALA A 372 7.78 -9.97 11.49
C ALA A 372 8.44 -9.30 12.69
N GLY A 373 7.65 -8.65 13.54
CA GLY A 373 8.14 -7.89 14.68
C GLY A 373 7.98 -8.65 16.00
N TYR A 374 9.09 -9.15 16.56
CA TYR A 374 9.10 -9.80 17.86
C TYR A 374 9.33 -8.79 18.99
N GLY A 375 8.49 -8.85 20.03
CA GLY A 375 8.61 -7.97 21.19
C GLY A 375 8.63 -6.48 20.80
N PRO A 376 9.71 -5.73 21.13
CA PRO A 376 9.82 -4.29 20.82
C PRO A 376 9.71 -3.94 19.34
N HIS A 377 10.12 -4.82 18.43
CA HIS A 377 10.01 -4.60 16.98
C HIS A 377 8.55 -4.57 16.51
N GLY A 378 7.64 -5.30 17.16
CA GLY A 378 6.21 -5.24 16.89
C GLY A 378 5.60 -3.85 17.10
N ALA A 379 6.26 -2.96 17.85
CA ALA A 379 5.82 -1.57 18.03
C ALA A 379 6.16 -0.65 16.85
N ILE A 380 6.99 -1.11 15.91
CA ILE A 380 7.33 -0.40 14.68
C ILE A 380 6.32 -0.86 13.62
N VAL A 381 5.34 -0.03 13.28
CA VAL A 381 4.13 -0.41 12.52
C VAL A 381 4.46 -1.11 11.20
N HIS A 382 5.43 -0.60 10.44
CA HIS A 382 5.96 -1.18 9.21
C HIS A 382 7.43 -1.61 9.42
N TYR A 383 7.63 -2.57 10.34
CA TYR A 383 8.94 -3.15 10.61
C TYR A 383 9.24 -4.26 9.62
N GLU A 384 10.29 -4.09 8.85
CA GLU A 384 10.84 -5.13 8.00
C GLU A 384 12.16 -5.60 8.61
N PRO A 385 12.28 -6.88 9.02
CA PRO A 385 13.54 -7.38 9.55
C PRO A 385 14.62 -7.38 8.47
N THR A 386 15.80 -6.85 8.82
CA THR A 386 16.99 -6.89 7.98
C THR A 386 18.07 -7.72 8.67
N PRO A 387 19.14 -8.16 7.97
CA PRO A 387 20.25 -8.87 8.63
C PRO A 387 20.83 -8.13 9.84
N GLU A 388 20.76 -6.79 9.85
CA GLU A 388 21.27 -5.95 10.93
C GLU A 388 20.30 -5.82 12.10
N SER A 389 19.00 -5.91 11.87
CA SER A 389 17.96 -5.75 12.88
C SER A 389 17.33 -7.05 13.36
N ASP A 390 17.62 -8.17 12.68
CA ASP A 390 17.02 -9.50 12.89
C ASP A 390 17.13 -9.96 14.36
N ALA A 391 15.99 -10.13 15.01
CA ALA A 391 15.94 -10.57 16.40
C ALA A 391 15.70 -12.08 16.54
N PRO A 392 16.40 -12.75 17.48
CA PRO A 392 16.10 -14.13 17.80
C PRO A 392 14.73 -14.24 18.46
N LEU A 393 13.91 -15.21 18.00
CA LEU A 393 12.64 -15.54 18.63
C LEU A 393 12.87 -16.36 19.91
N SER A 394 12.13 -16.03 20.96
CA SER A 394 12.19 -16.71 22.25
C SER A 394 10.80 -17.23 22.64
N PRO A 395 10.68 -18.30 23.45
CA PRO A 395 9.40 -18.87 23.87
C PRO A 395 8.74 -18.02 24.97
N SER A 396 8.48 -16.73 24.66
CA SER A 396 7.83 -15.74 25.53
C SER A 396 7.39 -14.53 24.69
N GLY A 397 6.42 -13.76 25.18
CA GLY A 397 5.99 -12.52 24.53
C GLY A 397 5.22 -12.74 23.22
N LEU A 398 5.08 -11.66 22.46
CA LEU A 398 4.28 -11.60 21.23
C LEU A 398 5.17 -11.46 20.00
N LEU A 399 4.78 -12.18 18.94
CA LEU A 399 5.23 -11.93 17.56
C LEU A 399 4.06 -11.30 16.78
N LEU A 400 4.23 -10.09 16.29
CA LEU A 400 3.36 -9.47 15.31
C LEU A 400 3.85 -9.90 13.93
N LEU A 401 3.01 -10.62 13.18
CA LEU A 401 3.30 -11.11 11.84
C LEU A 401 2.26 -10.58 10.86
N ASP A 402 2.67 -9.66 10.02
CA ASP A 402 1.87 -9.09 8.95
C ASP A 402 2.48 -9.45 7.60
N SER A 403 1.67 -10.03 6.71
CA SER A 403 2.19 -10.67 5.51
C SER A 403 1.10 -10.94 4.49
N GLY A 404 1.49 -11.04 3.23
CA GLY A 404 0.57 -11.38 2.17
C GLY A 404 1.25 -11.98 0.96
N ALA A 405 0.46 -12.47 0.03
CA ALA A 405 0.94 -13.08 -1.21
C ALA A 405 0.13 -12.62 -2.42
N GLN A 406 0.80 -12.56 -3.56
CA GLN A 406 0.18 -12.46 -4.87
C GLN A 406 -0.14 -13.87 -5.38
N TYR A 407 -1.39 -14.09 -5.73
CA TYR A 407 -1.85 -15.23 -6.52
C TYR A 407 -2.38 -14.73 -7.85
N THR A 408 -2.37 -15.57 -8.89
CA THR A 408 -2.89 -15.14 -10.21
C THR A 408 -4.34 -14.68 -10.14
N ASP A 409 -5.13 -15.18 -9.21
CA ASP A 409 -6.56 -14.90 -9.05
C ASP A 409 -6.90 -14.01 -7.83
N GLY A 410 -5.90 -13.47 -7.12
CA GLY A 410 -6.15 -12.56 -5.99
C GLY A 410 -4.88 -12.16 -5.26
N THR A 411 -5.02 -11.20 -4.35
CA THR A 411 -3.95 -10.73 -3.47
C THR A 411 -4.38 -10.95 -2.03
N THR A 412 -3.48 -11.41 -1.16
CA THR A 412 -3.79 -11.59 0.27
C THR A 412 -3.05 -10.57 1.11
N ASP A 413 -3.67 -10.24 2.25
CA ASP A 413 -3.19 -9.35 3.28
C ASP A 413 -3.75 -9.83 4.62
N ILE A 414 -2.87 -10.10 5.59
CA ILE A 414 -3.23 -10.65 6.89
C ILE A 414 -2.23 -10.28 7.96
N THR A 415 -2.71 -9.81 9.10
CA THR A 415 -1.90 -9.76 10.31
C THR A 415 -2.43 -10.71 11.38
N ARG A 416 -1.48 -11.44 12.01
CA ARG A 416 -1.72 -12.16 13.26
C ARG A 416 -0.68 -11.77 14.30
N THR A 417 -1.14 -11.49 15.52
CA THR A 417 -0.27 -11.38 16.69
C THR A 417 -0.33 -12.69 17.46
N ILE A 418 0.81 -13.32 17.69
CA ILE A 418 0.94 -14.71 18.12
C ILE A 418 1.69 -14.75 19.44
N ALA A 419 1.13 -15.45 20.45
CA ALA A 419 1.80 -15.72 21.71
C ALA A 419 2.84 -16.84 21.54
N LEU A 420 4.12 -16.51 21.67
CA LEU A 420 5.22 -17.48 21.62
C LEU A 420 5.45 -18.21 22.94
N GLY A 421 4.81 -17.76 24.04
CA GLY A 421 4.92 -18.35 25.37
C GLY A 421 4.19 -17.52 26.42
N PRO A 422 4.69 -17.43 27.66
CA PRO A 422 4.09 -16.60 28.71
C PRO A 422 4.03 -15.13 28.32
N LEU A 423 2.94 -14.46 28.68
CA LEU A 423 2.64 -13.05 28.38
C LEU A 423 2.50 -12.24 29.67
N THR A 424 2.76 -10.96 29.58
CA THR A 424 2.42 -9.99 30.63
C THR A 424 0.94 -9.64 30.58
N ALA A 425 0.39 -9.16 31.71
CA ALA A 425 -0.99 -8.68 31.77
C ALA A 425 -1.26 -7.52 30.77
N GLN A 426 -0.25 -6.68 30.50
CA GLN A 426 -0.39 -5.58 29.54
C GLN A 426 -0.50 -6.09 28.10
N GLU A 427 0.31 -7.10 27.70
CA GLU A 427 0.21 -7.72 26.39
C GLU A 427 -1.17 -8.34 26.16
N CYS A 428 -1.70 -9.06 27.15
CA CYS A 428 -3.03 -9.67 27.11
C CYS A 428 -4.14 -8.58 27.00
N THR A 429 -4.03 -7.51 27.77
CA THR A 429 -4.99 -6.40 27.74
C THR A 429 -4.99 -5.72 26.37
N ASP A 430 -3.82 -5.35 25.85
CA ASP A 430 -3.69 -4.69 24.56
C ASP A 430 -4.18 -5.59 23.41
N TYR A 431 -3.84 -6.88 23.44
CA TYR A 431 -4.34 -7.86 22.49
C TYR A 431 -5.87 -7.94 22.47
N THR A 432 -6.47 -8.01 23.66
CA THR A 432 -7.93 -8.11 23.79
C THR A 432 -8.62 -6.84 23.31
N LEU A 433 -8.08 -5.66 23.59
CA LEU A 433 -8.61 -4.38 23.07
C LEU A 433 -8.56 -4.30 21.55
N VAL A 434 -7.46 -4.74 20.94
CA VAL A 434 -7.35 -4.80 19.46
C VAL A 434 -8.35 -5.79 18.89
N LEU A 435 -8.47 -6.99 19.46
CA LEU A 435 -9.44 -8.00 19.04
C LEU A 435 -10.88 -7.49 19.12
N LYS A 436 -11.26 -6.81 20.20
CA LYS A 436 -12.58 -6.20 20.34
C LYS A 436 -12.83 -5.17 19.25
N GLY A 437 -11.88 -4.29 18.98
CA GLY A 437 -11.98 -3.30 17.90
C GLY A 437 -12.16 -3.96 16.53
N HIS A 438 -11.36 -4.99 16.25
CA HIS A 438 -11.47 -5.80 15.04
C HIS A 438 -12.86 -6.44 14.87
N ILE A 439 -13.36 -7.10 15.92
CA ILE A 439 -14.68 -7.76 15.92
C ILE A 439 -15.81 -6.74 15.75
N ARG A 440 -15.78 -5.62 16.49
CA ARG A 440 -16.83 -4.58 16.40
C ARG A 440 -16.96 -4.02 14.98
N LEU A 441 -15.85 -3.77 14.29
CA LEU A 441 -15.89 -3.37 12.90
C LEU A 441 -16.36 -4.51 12.00
N ALA A 442 -15.89 -5.75 12.19
CA ALA A 442 -16.27 -6.89 11.37
C ALA A 442 -17.77 -7.23 11.43
N MET A 443 -18.42 -6.96 12.58
CA MET A 443 -19.86 -7.22 12.79
C MET A 443 -20.77 -6.12 12.23
N VAL A 444 -20.22 -5.01 11.72
CA VAL A 444 -21.03 -3.85 11.33
C VAL A 444 -21.98 -4.16 10.17
N ARG A 445 -23.18 -3.63 10.27
CA ARG A 445 -24.16 -3.49 9.19
C ARG A 445 -24.43 -2.01 9.01
N PHE A 446 -24.32 -1.52 7.78
CA PHE A 446 -24.33 -0.09 7.52
C PHE A 446 -25.11 0.23 6.24
N PRO A 447 -25.74 1.42 6.17
CA PRO A 447 -26.48 1.81 4.97
C PRO A 447 -25.54 2.03 3.79
N ALA A 448 -25.97 1.64 2.59
CA ALA A 448 -25.27 1.95 1.35
C ALA A 448 -25.02 3.47 1.23
N GLY A 449 -23.87 3.84 0.68
CA GLY A 449 -23.41 5.23 0.61
C GLY A 449 -22.60 5.70 1.84
N SER A 450 -22.46 4.87 2.86
CA SER A 450 -21.55 5.16 3.98
C SER A 450 -20.10 5.15 3.52
N SER A 451 -19.30 6.09 4.05
CA SER A 451 -17.85 6.10 3.85
C SER A 451 -17.13 5.32 4.96
N GLY A 452 -15.91 4.89 4.68
CA GLY A 452 -15.11 4.21 5.70
C GLY A 452 -14.76 5.09 6.91
N THR A 453 -14.74 6.42 6.75
CA THR A 453 -14.56 7.34 7.89
C THR A 453 -15.66 7.19 8.94
N GLN A 454 -16.91 6.91 8.53
CA GLN A 454 -18.02 6.70 9.46
C GLN A 454 -17.87 5.40 10.25
N LEU A 455 -17.21 4.38 9.68
CA LEU A 455 -17.05 3.06 10.30
C LEU A 455 -15.77 2.96 11.16
N ASP A 456 -14.77 3.78 10.92
CA ASP A 456 -13.45 3.74 11.57
C ASP A 456 -13.56 3.80 13.12
N VAL A 457 -14.52 4.58 13.62
CA VAL A 457 -14.74 4.72 15.06
C VAL A 457 -15.08 3.39 15.75
N LEU A 458 -15.70 2.43 15.05
CA LEU A 458 -16.08 1.14 15.64
C LEU A 458 -14.86 0.34 16.08
N ALA A 459 -13.79 0.36 15.28
CA ALA A 459 -12.53 -0.29 15.62
C ALA A 459 -11.78 0.45 16.74
N ARG A 460 -11.90 1.79 16.82
CA ARG A 460 -11.15 2.61 17.78
C ARG A 460 -11.85 2.76 19.12
N TYR A 461 -13.17 2.65 19.16
CA TYR A 461 -13.99 3.03 20.32
C TYR A 461 -13.50 2.41 21.63
N VAL A 462 -13.26 1.11 21.65
CA VAL A 462 -12.83 0.39 22.87
C VAL A 462 -11.44 0.84 23.37
N MET A 463 -10.55 1.22 22.44
CA MET A 463 -9.22 1.75 22.77
C MET A 463 -9.30 3.19 23.28
N TRP A 464 -10.14 4.03 22.68
CA TRP A 464 -10.35 5.41 23.14
C TRP A 464 -10.91 5.49 24.57
N GLN A 465 -11.72 4.52 24.99
CA GLN A 465 -12.18 4.43 26.38
C GLN A 465 -11.02 4.24 27.37
N GLN A 466 -9.86 3.77 26.90
CA GLN A 466 -8.63 3.60 27.68
C GLN A 466 -7.58 4.68 27.39
N GLY A 467 -7.94 5.73 26.63
CA GLY A 467 -6.99 6.78 26.20
C GLY A 467 -5.92 6.30 25.20
N ILE A 468 -6.17 5.19 24.50
CA ILE A 468 -5.26 4.59 23.53
C ILE A 468 -5.75 4.92 22.11
N ASN A 469 -4.83 5.25 21.20
CA ASN A 469 -5.13 5.47 19.79
C ASN A 469 -3.98 4.97 18.93
N TYR A 470 -4.29 4.56 17.69
CA TYR A 470 -3.30 4.30 16.63
C TYR A 470 -3.48 5.33 15.52
N LEU A 471 -2.39 5.62 14.80
CA LEU A 471 -2.33 6.76 13.87
C LEU A 471 -2.37 6.35 12.39
N HIS A 472 -2.35 5.04 12.08
CA HIS A 472 -2.56 4.53 10.72
C HIS A 472 -4.05 4.36 10.39
N GLY A 473 -4.37 4.04 9.13
CA GLY A 473 -5.73 3.67 8.71
C GLY A 473 -6.18 2.36 9.35
N THR A 474 -7.47 2.18 9.53
CA THR A 474 -8.05 0.91 10.02
C THR A 474 -8.23 -0.10 8.88
N GLY A 475 -8.23 0.36 7.63
CA GLY A 475 -8.33 -0.52 6.49
C GLY A 475 -8.27 0.22 5.15
N HIS A 476 -7.93 -0.54 4.11
CA HIS A 476 -7.79 -0.10 2.72
C HIS A 476 -8.34 -1.16 1.78
N GLY A 477 -8.60 -0.78 0.52
CA GLY A 477 -8.92 -1.75 -0.53
C GLY A 477 -7.72 -2.63 -0.87
N VAL A 478 -7.99 -3.81 -1.44
CA VAL A 478 -6.97 -4.75 -1.92
C VAL A 478 -7.22 -5.05 -3.39
N GLY A 479 -6.20 -4.95 -4.23
CA GLY A 479 -6.30 -5.20 -5.66
C GLY A 479 -6.37 -6.70 -6.01
N SER A 480 -6.99 -7.06 -7.13
CA SER A 480 -7.05 -8.45 -7.60
C SER A 480 -5.82 -8.80 -8.44
N CYS A 481 -4.84 -9.48 -7.86
CA CYS A 481 -3.51 -9.67 -8.46
C CYS A 481 -2.93 -8.31 -8.93
N LEU A 482 -2.97 -7.33 -8.03
CA LEU A 482 -2.52 -5.95 -8.19
C LEU A 482 -1.93 -5.45 -6.87
N ASN A 483 -1.85 -4.12 -6.67
CA ASN A 483 -1.33 -3.54 -5.45
C ASN A 483 -2.12 -4.00 -4.22
N VAL A 484 -1.43 -4.31 -3.13
CA VAL A 484 -2.05 -4.65 -1.85
C VAL A 484 -2.86 -3.47 -1.32
N HIS A 485 -2.33 -2.24 -1.42
CA HIS A 485 -3.05 -1.02 -1.12
C HIS A 485 -3.79 -0.51 -2.36
N GLU A 486 -5.11 -0.53 -2.32
CA GLU A 486 -5.97 -0.08 -3.40
C GLU A 486 -6.98 0.98 -2.91
N GLY A 487 -7.08 2.08 -3.65
CA GLY A 487 -8.16 3.06 -3.47
C GLY A 487 -9.35 2.82 -4.41
N PRO A 488 -10.36 3.71 -4.40
CA PRO A 488 -10.40 5.01 -3.72
C PRO A 488 -10.90 4.97 -2.26
N HIS A 489 -11.46 3.87 -1.79
CA HIS A 489 -12.07 3.74 -0.46
C HIS A 489 -11.02 3.33 0.59
N GLN A 490 -11.22 3.81 1.81
CA GLN A 490 -10.41 3.45 2.98
C GLN A 490 -11.26 3.59 4.25
N ILE A 491 -10.95 2.79 5.28
CA ILE A 491 -11.50 2.98 6.62
C ILE A 491 -10.42 3.70 7.44
N ARG A 492 -10.66 4.99 7.78
CA ARG A 492 -9.67 5.82 8.48
C ARG A 492 -10.30 7.05 9.13
N MET A 493 -9.60 7.63 10.13
CA MET A 493 -10.07 8.84 10.83
C MET A 493 -10.23 10.06 9.92
N ASN A 494 -9.32 10.26 8.98
CA ASN A 494 -9.39 11.39 8.08
C ASN A 494 -10.53 11.19 7.09
N TYR A 495 -11.26 12.27 6.79
CA TYR A 495 -12.38 12.20 5.87
C TYR A 495 -11.98 11.66 4.49
N MET A 496 -12.66 10.59 4.08
CA MET A 496 -12.56 9.98 2.76
C MET A 496 -13.95 9.97 2.14
N PRO A 497 -14.18 10.69 1.04
CA PRO A 497 -15.52 10.84 0.47
C PRO A 497 -16.02 9.59 -0.27
N ALA A 498 -15.10 8.69 -0.68
CA ALA A 498 -15.46 7.50 -1.44
C ALA A 498 -16.39 6.59 -0.61
N PRO A 499 -17.60 6.26 -1.11
CA PRO A 499 -18.49 5.35 -0.43
C PRO A 499 -17.97 3.91 -0.48
N LEU A 500 -18.33 3.14 0.53
CA LEU A 500 -18.16 1.69 0.53
C LEU A 500 -19.30 1.06 -0.27
N VAL A 501 -18.96 0.20 -1.24
CA VAL A 501 -19.92 -0.39 -2.20
C VAL A 501 -19.78 -1.91 -2.18
N ALA A 502 -20.90 -2.63 -2.37
CA ALA A 502 -20.88 -4.09 -2.51
C ALA A 502 -19.95 -4.52 -3.66
N GLY A 503 -19.14 -5.55 -3.42
CA GLY A 503 -18.08 -6.01 -4.32
C GLY A 503 -16.69 -5.40 -4.03
N MET A 504 -16.57 -4.38 -3.20
CA MET A 504 -15.26 -3.87 -2.76
C MET A 504 -14.64 -4.78 -1.70
N THR A 505 -13.34 -4.99 -1.78
CA THR A 505 -12.53 -5.58 -0.70
C THR A 505 -12.02 -4.48 0.21
N VAL A 506 -11.90 -4.75 1.51
CA VAL A 506 -11.32 -3.80 2.48
C VAL A 506 -10.64 -4.57 3.61
N THR A 507 -9.49 -4.10 4.09
CA THR A 507 -8.86 -4.65 5.29
C THR A 507 -9.53 -4.11 6.56
N ASN A 508 -9.34 -4.83 7.66
CA ASN A 508 -9.78 -4.46 9.00
C ASN A 508 -8.64 -4.79 9.96
N GLU A 509 -7.79 -3.79 10.26
CA GLU A 509 -6.46 -3.93 10.85
C GLU A 509 -6.18 -2.97 12.03
N PRO A 510 -7.04 -2.87 13.05
CA PRO A 510 -6.73 -2.05 14.23
C PRO A 510 -5.46 -2.54 14.93
N GLY A 511 -4.75 -1.63 15.62
CA GLY A 511 -3.52 -1.98 16.33
C GLY A 511 -3.26 -1.14 17.59
N ILE A 512 -2.37 -1.63 18.45
CA ILE A 512 -1.78 -0.91 19.59
C ILE A 512 -0.28 -1.11 19.55
N TYR A 513 0.49 -0.04 19.67
CA TYR A 513 1.94 -0.05 19.56
C TYR A 513 2.57 0.65 20.76
N ARG A 514 3.31 -0.11 21.59
CA ARG A 514 4.02 0.39 22.76
C ARG A 514 5.52 0.43 22.49
N ALA A 515 6.01 1.60 22.13
CA ALA A 515 7.41 1.81 21.78
C ALA A 515 8.36 1.18 22.81
N GLY A 516 9.29 0.34 22.32
CA GLY A 516 10.27 -0.37 23.14
C GLY A 516 9.71 -1.55 23.95
N GLN A 517 8.43 -1.93 23.77
CA GLN A 517 7.80 -3.04 24.48
C GLN A 517 7.23 -4.09 23.51
N HIS A 518 6.06 -3.82 22.92
CA HIS A 518 5.39 -4.74 22.00
C HIS A 518 4.42 -4.00 21.06
N GLY A 519 4.00 -4.67 19.99
CA GLY A 519 2.91 -4.26 19.14
C GLY A 519 1.87 -5.36 19.00
N VAL A 520 0.62 -4.95 18.77
CA VAL A 520 -0.50 -5.83 18.45
C VAL A 520 -1.22 -5.27 17.23
N ARG A 521 -1.42 -6.10 16.21
CA ARG A 521 -2.35 -5.87 15.08
C ARG A 521 -3.06 -7.18 14.78
N ILE A 522 -4.35 -7.13 14.53
CA ILE A 522 -5.15 -8.26 14.08
C ILE A 522 -5.89 -7.81 12.84
N GLU A 523 -5.70 -8.52 11.75
CA GLU A 523 -6.21 -8.13 10.45
C GLU A 523 -6.86 -9.26 9.70
N ASN A 524 -7.98 -8.96 9.05
CA ASN A 524 -8.59 -9.73 8.00
C ASN A 524 -8.91 -8.84 6.79
N THR A 525 -8.71 -9.37 5.59
CA THR A 525 -9.35 -8.83 4.38
C THR A 525 -10.81 -9.24 4.37
N MET A 526 -11.68 -8.26 4.10
CA MET A 526 -13.13 -8.40 4.09
C MET A 526 -13.68 -8.09 2.70
N LEU A 527 -14.79 -8.70 2.33
CA LEU A 527 -15.59 -8.34 1.14
C LEU A 527 -16.84 -7.60 1.61
N ILE A 528 -17.12 -6.46 1.01
CA ILE A 528 -18.38 -5.75 1.24
C ILE A 528 -19.47 -6.44 0.44
N THR A 529 -20.52 -6.89 1.12
CA THR A 529 -21.66 -7.61 0.50
C THR A 529 -22.98 -6.97 0.87
N HIS A 530 -24.00 -7.20 0.03
CA HIS A 530 -25.37 -6.85 0.35
C HIS A 530 -25.82 -7.60 1.62
N PHE A 531 -26.48 -6.92 2.53
CA PHE A 531 -27.08 -7.52 3.71
C PHE A 531 -28.60 -7.66 3.58
N MET A 532 -29.30 -6.53 3.36
CA MET A 532 -30.76 -6.52 3.18
C MET A 532 -31.23 -5.20 2.59
N ASP A 533 -32.41 -5.22 1.98
CA ASP A 533 -33.21 -4.04 1.66
C ASP A 533 -34.25 -3.82 2.76
N GLY A 534 -34.29 -2.62 3.33
CA GLY A 534 -35.19 -2.24 4.40
C GLY A 534 -36.00 -0.98 4.08
N GLU A 535 -36.81 -0.55 5.04
CA GLU A 535 -37.59 0.70 4.94
C GLU A 535 -36.69 1.94 4.70
N TYR A 536 -35.45 1.89 5.17
CA TYR A 536 -34.47 2.98 5.07
C TYR A 536 -33.44 2.78 3.96
N GLY A 537 -33.70 1.89 2.99
CA GLY A 537 -32.83 1.61 1.86
C GLY A 537 -31.99 0.35 2.01
N GLU A 538 -30.98 0.24 1.15
CA GLU A 538 -30.05 -0.88 1.11
C GLU A 538 -29.07 -0.82 2.29
N PHE A 539 -28.82 -1.97 2.91
CA PHE A 539 -27.78 -2.17 3.93
C PHE A 539 -26.74 -3.16 3.46
N LEU A 540 -25.49 -2.86 3.82
CA LEU A 540 -24.31 -3.65 3.51
C LEU A 540 -23.70 -4.25 4.79
N GLN A 541 -22.85 -5.26 4.60
CA GLN A 541 -22.09 -5.91 5.67
C GLN A 541 -20.68 -6.28 5.20
N LEU A 542 -19.81 -6.67 6.14
CA LEU A 542 -18.47 -7.18 5.89
C LEU A 542 -18.45 -8.71 6.00
N GLU A 543 -18.09 -9.39 4.91
CA GLU A 543 -17.83 -10.83 4.88
C GLU A 543 -16.32 -11.07 5.05
N PRO A 544 -15.85 -11.79 6.09
CA PRO A 544 -14.42 -12.09 6.21
C PRO A 544 -13.98 -13.06 5.10
N LEU A 545 -13.01 -12.63 4.30
CA LEU A 545 -12.36 -13.46 3.28
C LEU A 545 -11.18 -14.24 3.85
N THR A 546 -10.41 -13.63 4.73
CA THR A 546 -9.25 -14.23 5.38
C THR A 546 -9.66 -15.46 6.20
N LEU A 547 -8.98 -16.57 5.97
CA LEU A 547 -9.20 -17.85 6.65
C LEU A 547 -7.94 -18.22 7.46
N CYS A 548 -7.89 -17.79 8.72
CA CYS A 548 -6.77 -18.08 9.62
C CYS A 548 -7.25 -17.96 11.07
N PRO A 549 -6.91 -18.89 11.97
CA PRO A 549 -7.31 -18.76 13.36
C PRO A 549 -6.71 -17.51 14.01
N ILE A 550 -7.47 -16.90 14.90
CA ILE A 550 -7.04 -15.83 15.79
C ILE A 550 -6.58 -16.49 17.10
N ASP A 551 -5.38 -16.14 17.59
CA ASP A 551 -4.83 -16.76 18.79
C ASP A 551 -5.70 -16.47 20.02
N LYS A 552 -6.13 -17.51 20.72
CA LYS A 552 -6.97 -17.41 21.92
C LYS A 552 -6.18 -17.22 23.21
N LYS A 553 -4.88 -17.56 23.21
CA LYS A 553 -4.05 -17.54 24.42
C LYS A 553 -3.96 -16.15 25.08
N PRO A 554 -3.84 -15.03 24.31
CA PRO A 554 -3.73 -13.71 24.91
C PRO A 554 -5.06 -13.13 25.39
N ILE A 555 -6.21 -13.73 25.11
CA ILE A 555 -7.53 -13.15 25.37
C ILE A 555 -7.83 -13.10 26.88
N VAL A 556 -8.16 -11.92 27.37
CA VAL A 556 -8.72 -11.69 28.72
C VAL A 556 -10.25 -11.81 28.61
N LEU A 557 -10.78 -12.98 28.98
CA LEU A 557 -12.20 -13.30 28.75
C LEU A 557 -13.16 -12.34 29.46
N GLU A 558 -12.80 -11.83 30.62
CA GLU A 558 -13.59 -10.88 31.40
C GLU A 558 -13.76 -9.52 30.69
N MET A 559 -12.94 -9.24 29.69
CA MET A 559 -13.06 -8.03 28.84
C MET A 559 -13.98 -8.24 27.64
N MET A 560 -14.30 -9.49 27.28
CA MET A 560 -15.09 -9.82 26.10
C MET A 560 -16.58 -9.82 26.39
N GLU A 561 -17.36 -9.32 25.42
CA GLU A 561 -18.82 -9.39 25.45
C GLU A 561 -19.31 -10.69 24.81
N ALA A 562 -20.52 -11.14 25.16
CA ALA A 562 -21.07 -12.40 24.67
C ALA A 562 -21.21 -12.44 23.13
N ASP A 563 -21.59 -11.33 22.50
CA ASP A 563 -21.72 -11.21 21.05
C ASP A 563 -20.34 -11.26 20.33
N GLU A 564 -19.29 -10.71 20.96
CA GLU A 564 -17.92 -10.78 20.45
C GLU A 564 -17.39 -12.22 20.47
N ILE A 565 -17.64 -12.95 21.57
CA ILE A 565 -17.27 -14.37 21.68
C ILE A 565 -18.06 -15.22 20.68
N ALA A 566 -19.36 -14.95 20.53
CA ALA A 566 -20.18 -15.65 19.52
C ALA A 566 -19.66 -15.43 18.11
N TYR A 567 -19.28 -14.20 17.75
CA TYR A 567 -18.66 -13.89 16.46
C TYR A 567 -17.35 -14.66 16.26
N LEU A 568 -16.43 -14.62 17.25
CA LEU A 568 -15.14 -15.31 17.17
C LEU A 568 -15.33 -16.81 17.00
N ASN A 569 -16.24 -17.43 17.75
CA ASN A 569 -16.54 -18.85 17.63
C ASN A 569 -17.10 -19.21 16.25
N GLN A 570 -17.99 -18.39 15.69
CA GLN A 570 -18.52 -18.57 14.34
C GLN A 570 -17.43 -18.44 13.27
N TYR A 571 -16.55 -17.43 13.40
CA TYR A 571 -15.41 -17.26 12.51
C TYR A 571 -14.47 -18.46 12.57
N HIS A 572 -14.11 -18.94 13.77
CA HIS A 572 -13.26 -20.12 13.96
C HIS A 572 -13.88 -21.39 13.38
N ALA A 573 -15.20 -21.58 13.56
CA ALA A 573 -15.89 -22.73 12.97
C ALA A 573 -15.79 -22.73 11.43
N ARG A 574 -15.98 -21.54 10.79
CA ARG A 574 -15.79 -21.36 9.33
C ARG A 574 -14.33 -21.65 8.92
N VAL A 575 -13.36 -21.15 9.65
CA VAL A 575 -11.93 -21.42 9.37
C VAL A 575 -11.65 -22.92 9.39
N TYR A 576 -12.12 -23.64 10.40
CA TYR A 576 -11.95 -25.08 10.49
C TYR A 576 -12.62 -25.82 9.33
N GLU A 577 -13.88 -25.50 9.06
CA GLU A 577 -14.65 -26.13 7.97
C GLU A 577 -13.95 -25.98 6.62
N MET A 578 -13.48 -24.76 6.32
CA MET A 578 -12.89 -24.44 5.02
C MET A 578 -11.49 -25.00 4.83
N LEU A 579 -10.66 -25.03 5.88
CA LEU A 579 -9.24 -25.39 5.75
C LEU A 579 -8.94 -26.86 6.07
N SER A 580 -9.71 -27.50 6.96
CA SER A 580 -9.43 -28.88 7.41
C SER A 580 -9.32 -29.92 6.29
N PRO A 581 -10.03 -29.81 5.13
CA PRO A 581 -9.89 -30.77 4.03
C PRO A 581 -8.51 -30.76 3.34
N TYR A 582 -7.73 -29.69 3.49
CA TYR A 582 -6.44 -29.46 2.81
C TYR A 582 -5.23 -29.71 3.70
N LEU A 583 -5.46 -30.16 4.94
CA LEU A 583 -4.42 -30.35 5.97
C LEU A 583 -4.18 -31.84 6.24
N ASP A 584 -2.97 -32.17 6.65
CA ASP A 584 -2.67 -33.51 7.16
C ASP A 584 -3.32 -33.73 8.54
N GLU A 585 -3.16 -34.93 9.11
CA GLU A 585 -3.81 -35.30 10.37
C GLU A 585 -3.31 -34.49 11.56
N ALA A 586 -2.02 -34.20 11.65
CA ALA A 586 -1.43 -33.41 12.74
C ALA A 586 -1.81 -31.93 12.64
N GLU A 587 -1.74 -31.34 11.45
CA GLU A 587 -2.15 -29.97 11.15
C GLU A 587 -3.65 -29.76 11.41
N ARG A 588 -4.47 -30.75 11.04
CA ARG A 588 -5.93 -30.73 11.28
C ARG A 588 -6.27 -30.79 12.76
N ALA A 589 -5.59 -31.67 13.53
CA ALA A 589 -5.77 -31.76 14.96
C ALA A 589 -5.38 -30.47 15.68
N TRP A 590 -4.25 -29.86 15.26
CA TRP A 590 -3.83 -28.55 15.75
C TRP A 590 -4.86 -27.46 15.42
N LEU A 591 -5.36 -27.42 14.17
CA LEU A 591 -6.37 -26.44 13.76
C LEU A 591 -7.67 -26.61 14.57
N GLN A 592 -8.09 -27.86 14.83
CA GLN A 592 -9.27 -28.16 15.65
C GLN A 592 -9.15 -27.59 17.06
N GLU A 593 -7.99 -27.69 17.69
CA GLU A 593 -7.71 -27.10 19.00
C GLU A 593 -7.68 -25.57 18.91
N ALA A 594 -6.95 -25.01 17.93
CA ALA A 594 -6.84 -23.57 17.73
C ALA A 594 -8.21 -22.89 17.50
N THR A 595 -9.13 -23.58 16.83
CA THR A 595 -10.48 -23.07 16.51
C THR A 595 -11.58 -23.59 17.44
N SER A 596 -11.24 -24.34 18.52
CA SER A 596 -12.23 -24.80 19.48
C SER A 596 -12.98 -23.64 20.12
N PRO A 597 -14.31 -23.78 20.36
CA PRO A 597 -15.13 -22.69 20.90
C PRO A 597 -14.63 -22.21 22.27
N ILE A 598 -14.68 -20.90 22.48
CA ILE A 598 -14.56 -20.28 23.78
C ILE A 598 -15.91 -20.40 24.48
N THR A 599 -15.92 -20.99 25.69
CA THR A 599 -17.11 -21.07 26.56
C THR A 599 -17.00 -20.06 27.68
N ILE A 600 -18.10 -19.40 27.98
CA ILE A 600 -18.24 -18.58 29.20
C ILE A 600 -18.93 -19.49 30.22
N ASP A 601 -18.24 -19.78 31.32
CA ASP A 601 -18.83 -20.54 32.45
C ASP A 601 -19.86 -19.70 33.21
#